data_8218457a046221cc300c7f501557a252
#
_entry.id   8218457a046221cc300c7f501557a252
#
_cell.length_a   1.000
_cell.length_b   1.000
_cell.length_c   1.000
_cell.angle_alpha   90.00
_cell.angle_beta   90.00
_cell.angle_gamma   90.00
#
_symmetry.space_group_name_H-M   'P 1'
#
loop_
_entity.id
_entity.type
_entity.pdbx_description
1 polymer ?
#
loop_
_entity_poly.entity_id
_entity_poly.type
_entity_poly.pdbx_seq_one_letter_code
_entity_poly.pdbx_strand_id
1 'polypeptide(L)'
;MNKKLLCISTNWPEANATAAGVRMHELLAIFISQQFEITFAATSKHLDGLHALKEKGITTQQILVNDPSFDLLLEETTPDIVLFDRFISEEQFGWRVRDILPKALTILDTEDLHCLRVLREEQTTSYIKQHKDTPYSLFNQTTDLDELNSRGLTKRELASIFRCDLNLVVSSFEMTVLVDHFKVPPHLCLLLPITYPKQHLQAHRASTDYHKRSGYFFIGNGLHQPNIDAIKCLYFSIWPLIKKQHKLAEIYIYGAYLPQQIQELHKPNIGFHILGEVKDVKSPFTKHRVNLVPLRFGAGIKGKILEGFVYGCPHITTSIGKEGMDYSVNWPGKVAHKSAEFAQMAVALYQDKVQWQTLKSEGHELIDQSFERSVYEIKFLECLTQISNSLAEHRAKNFIGMLLQEQQFQASKYMSLWITEKNKNT
;
A
#
# COMPACT_ATOMS: atom_id res chain seq x y z
N MET A 1 -22.80 -22.01 -12.91
CA MET A 1 -22.68 -21.58 -11.51
C MET A 1 -21.79 -20.35 -11.46
N ASN A 2 -22.10 -19.35 -10.65
CA ASN A 2 -21.22 -18.19 -10.47
C ASN A 2 -19.93 -18.66 -9.79
N LYS A 3 -18.79 -18.12 -10.23
CA LYS A 3 -17.51 -18.36 -9.55
C LYS A 3 -17.50 -17.72 -8.17
N LYS A 4 -16.83 -18.35 -7.22
CA LYS A 4 -16.79 -17.92 -5.81
C LYS A 4 -15.39 -17.45 -5.44
N LEU A 5 -15.34 -16.30 -4.73
CA LEU A 5 -14.12 -15.72 -4.18
C LEU A 5 -14.21 -15.67 -2.66
N LEU A 6 -13.19 -16.17 -1.97
CA LEU A 6 -12.96 -15.92 -0.55
C LEU A 6 -11.77 -14.97 -0.38
N CYS A 7 -11.99 -13.80 0.23
CA CYS A 7 -10.92 -12.91 0.66
C CYS A 7 -10.62 -13.13 2.14
N ILE A 8 -9.34 -13.26 2.49
CA ILE A 8 -8.89 -13.47 3.86
C ILE A 8 -7.96 -12.32 4.27
N SER A 9 -8.32 -11.60 5.33
CA SER A 9 -7.58 -10.45 5.82
C SER A 9 -7.47 -10.44 7.35
N THR A 10 -6.54 -9.67 7.87
CA THR A 10 -6.48 -9.38 9.31
C THR A 10 -7.46 -8.30 9.73
N ASN A 11 -7.83 -7.37 8.82
CA ASN A 11 -8.72 -6.25 9.09
C ASN A 11 -9.79 -6.13 8.01
N TRP A 12 -10.90 -5.47 8.35
CA TRP A 12 -11.89 -5.05 7.37
C TRP A 12 -11.33 -3.87 6.56
N PRO A 13 -11.49 -3.82 5.23
CA PRO A 13 -10.92 -2.76 4.40
C PRO A 13 -11.70 -1.44 4.57
N GLU A 14 -11.02 -0.41 5.04
CA GLU A 14 -11.58 0.93 5.18
C GLU A 14 -11.42 1.71 3.87
N ALA A 15 -12.51 1.95 3.17
CA ALA A 15 -12.51 2.55 1.84
C ALA A 15 -11.96 3.99 1.79
N ASN A 16 -11.97 4.72 2.92
CA ASN A 16 -11.62 6.15 2.96
C ASN A 16 -10.45 6.49 3.90
N ALA A 17 -9.97 5.54 4.70
CA ALA A 17 -8.97 5.81 5.73
C ALA A 17 -7.56 5.27 5.41
N THR A 18 -7.47 4.24 4.57
CA THR A 18 -6.19 3.60 4.25
C THR A 18 -6.03 3.32 2.75
N ALA A 19 -4.81 3.46 2.22
CA ALA A 19 -4.52 3.10 0.83
C ALA A 19 -4.78 1.61 0.56
N ALA A 20 -4.45 0.74 1.52
CA ALA A 20 -4.73 -0.69 1.47
C ALA A 20 -6.25 -0.99 1.39
N GLY A 21 -7.06 -0.27 2.17
CA GLY A 21 -8.52 -0.39 2.11
C GLY A 21 -9.07 0.02 0.74
N VAL A 22 -8.62 1.16 0.20
CA VAL A 22 -8.98 1.61 -1.16
C VAL A 22 -8.62 0.53 -2.19
N ARG A 23 -7.38 0.03 -2.16
CA ARG A 23 -6.91 -1.02 -3.07
C ARG A 23 -7.76 -2.28 -2.98
N MET A 24 -8.04 -2.77 -1.77
CA MET A 24 -8.88 -3.96 -1.59
C MET A 24 -10.27 -3.75 -2.19
N HIS A 25 -10.90 -2.59 -1.97
CA HIS A 25 -12.18 -2.27 -2.60
C HIS A 25 -12.11 -2.20 -4.14
N GLU A 26 -10.97 -1.80 -4.71
CA GLU A 26 -10.75 -1.84 -6.16
C GLU A 26 -10.62 -3.25 -6.70
N LEU A 27 -9.87 -4.13 -6.01
CA LEU A 27 -9.77 -5.55 -6.37
C LEU A 27 -11.13 -6.24 -6.30
N LEU A 28 -11.89 -6.01 -5.21
CA LEU A 28 -13.24 -6.54 -5.06
C LEU A 28 -14.17 -6.05 -6.17
N ALA A 29 -14.06 -4.79 -6.61
CA ALA A 29 -14.86 -4.25 -7.71
C ALA A 29 -14.60 -4.98 -9.04
N ILE A 30 -13.36 -5.41 -9.31
CA ILE A 30 -13.04 -6.23 -10.49
C ILE A 30 -13.79 -7.57 -10.42
N PHE A 31 -13.74 -8.25 -9.28
CA PHE A 31 -14.45 -9.54 -9.13
C PHE A 31 -15.98 -9.39 -9.17
N ILE A 32 -16.52 -8.30 -8.59
CA ILE A 32 -17.96 -7.98 -8.70
C ILE A 32 -18.36 -7.79 -10.17
N SER A 33 -17.55 -7.05 -10.98
CA SER A 33 -17.83 -6.84 -12.40
C SER A 33 -17.87 -8.15 -13.20
N GLN A 34 -17.14 -9.17 -12.73
CA GLN A 34 -17.11 -10.52 -13.29
C GLN A 34 -18.16 -11.45 -12.66
N GLN A 35 -19.11 -10.92 -11.88
CA GLN A 35 -20.21 -11.65 -11.26
C GLN A 35 -19.76 -12.78 -10.29
N PHE A 36 -18.63 -12.59 -9.60
CA PHE A 36 -18.22 -13.48 -8.52
C PHE A 36 -19.15 -13.33 -7.31
N GLU A 37 -19.48 -14.44 -6.68
CA GLU A 37 -20.03 -14.47 -5.33
C GLU A 37 -18.86 -14.31 -4.34
N ILE A 38 -18.87 -13.23 -3.56
CA ILE A 38 -17.73 -12.86 -2.73
C ILE A 38 -18.05 -13.04 -1.25
N THR A 39 -17.18 -13.77 -0.55
CA THR A 39 -17.12 -13.81 0.91
C THR A 39 -15.83 -13.12 1.36
N PHE A 40 -15.94 -12.13 2.24
CA PHE A 40 -14.81 -11.47 2.88
C PHE A 40 -14.68 -11.91 4.33
N ALA A 41 -13.58 -12.53 4.68
CA ALA A 41 -13.31 -13.08 6.01
C ALA A 41 -12.18 -12.28 6.69
N ALA A 42 -12.40 -11.80 7.92
CA ALA A 42 -11.38 -11.05 8.65
C ALA A 42 -11.26 -11.50 10.11
N THR A 43 -10.05 -11.40 10.68
CA THR A 43 -9.78 -11.73 12.08
C THR A 43 -10.11 -10.59 13.04
N SER A 44 -10.22 -9.35 12.54
CA SER A 44 -10.50 -8.16 13.34
C SER A 44 -11.87 -8.21 14.01
N LYS A 45 -11.92 -7.83 15.30
CA LYS A 45 -13.16 -7.59 16.05
C LYS A 45 -13.71 -6.16 15.83
N HIS A 46 -12.89 -5.22 15.36
CA HIS A 46 -13.33 -3.87 14.99
C HIS A 46 -14.13 -3.96 13.69
N LEU A 47 -15.25 -3.25 13.64
CA LEU A 47 -16.20 -3.34 12.52
C LEU A 47 -16.03 -2.21 11.50
N ASP A 48 -14.98 -1.40 11.65
CA ASP A 48 -14.65 -0.33 10.71
C ASP A 48 -14.41 -0.93 9.31
N GLY A 49 -15.03 -0.37 8.28
CA GLY A 49 -14.98 -0.90 6.90
C GLY A 49 -16.01 -1.99 6.55
N LEU A 50 -16.60 -2.68 7.54
CA LEU A 50 -17.53 -3.79 7.30
C LEU A 50 -18.81 -3.33 6.57
N HIS A 51 -19.33 -2.14 6.90
CA HIS A 51 -20.55 -1.61 6.28
C HIS A 51 -20.39 -1.41 4.77
N ALA A 52 -19.25 -0.88 4.35
CA ALA A 52 -18.96 -0.65 2.93
C ALA A 52 -18.89 -1.95 2.10
N LEU A 53 -18.51 -3.09 2.71
CA LEU A 53 -18.57 -4.40 2.06
C LEU A 53 -20.01 -4.89 1.90
N LYS A 54 -20.82 -4.76 2.94
CA LYS A 54 -22.25 -5.18 2.91
C LYS A 54 -23.05 -4.38 1.89
N GLU A 55 -22.82 -3.07 1.78
CA GLU A 55 -23.46 -2.22 0.76
C GLU A 55 -23.17 -2.67 -0.67
N LYS A 56 -22.03 -3.34 -0.91
CA LYS A 56 -21.66 -3.94 -2.19
C LYS A 56 -22.21 -5.37 -2.39
N GLY A 57 -23.00 -5.88 -1.45
CA GLY A 57 -23.54 -7.24 -1.51
C GLY A 57 -22.53 -8.33 -1.18
N ILE A 58 -21.41 -8.01 -0.53
CA ILE A 58 -20.38 -8.95 -0.13
C ILE A 58 -20.77 -9.61 1.18
N THR A 59 -20.74 -10.95 1.23
CA THR A 59 -20.90 -11.71 2.47
C THR A 59 -19.69 -11.47 3.37
N THR A 60 -19.91 -11.19 4.65
CA THR A 60 -18.82 -10.90 5.60
C THR A 60 -18.82 -11.92 6.73
N GLN A 61 -17.65 -12.48 7.05
CA GLN A 61 -17.48 -13.50 8.09
C GLN A 61 -16.29 -13.14 8.99
N GLN A 62 -16.52 -13.08 10.31
CA GLN A 62 -15.41 -13.03 11.25
C GLN A 62 -14.82 -14.43 11.40
N ILE A 63 -13.49 -14.52 11.33
CA ILE A 63 -12.74 -15.76 11.47
C ILE A 63 -11.75 -15.68 12.63
N LEU A 64 -11.36 -16.84 13.14
CA LEU A 64 -10.39 -16.95 14.23
C LEU A 64 -9.15 -17.70 13.74
N VAL A 65 -7.99 -17.24 14.20
CA VAL A 65 -6.71 -17.92 13.93
C VAL A 65 -6.67 -19.22 14.76
N ASN A 66 -6.19 -20.30 14.15
CA ASN A 66 -6.06 -21.62 14.77
C ASN A 66 -7.38 -22.24 15.29
N ASP A 67 -8.51 -21.89 14.69
CA ASP A 67 -9.82 -22.39 15.04
C ASP A 67 -10.40 -23.27 13.92
N PRO A 68 -10.99 -24.45 14.22
CA PRO A 68 -11.55 -25.33 13.20
C PRO A 68 -12.81 -24.79 12.53
N SER A 69 -13.45 -23.74 13.06
CA SER A 69 -14.57 -23.07 12.38
C SER A 69 -14.20 -22.51 11.01
N PHE A 70 -12.92 -22.21 10.79
CA PHE A 70 -12.45 -21.79 9.47
C PHE A 70 -12.48 -22.93 8.44
N ASP A 71 -12.26 -24.17 8.86
CA ASP A 71 -12.38 -25.36 7.99
C ASP A 71 -13.82 -25.53 7.51
N LEU A 72 -14.79 -25.36 8.44
CA LEU A 72 -16.22 -25.39 8.10
C LEU A 72 -16.59 -24.30 7.09
N LEU A 73 -16.07 -23.09 7.27
CA LEU A 73 -16.28 -21.99 6.31
C LEU A 73 -15.76 -22.36 4.91
N LEU A 74 -14.60 -23.01 4.79
CA LEU A 74 -14.05 -23.46 3.52
C LEU A 74 -14.93 -24.53 2.85
N GLU A 75 -15.42 -25.50 3.63
CA GLU A 75 -16.30 -26.58 3.17
C GLU A 75 -17.67 -26.04 2.71
N GLU A 76 -18.23 -25.07 3.42
CA GLU A 76 -19.53 -24.45 3.12
C GLU A 76 -19.44 -23.53 1.87
N THR A 77 -18.41 -22.70 1.80
CA THR A 77 -18.27 -21.70 0.72
C THR A 77 -17.71 -22.29 -0.55
N THR A 78 -16.81 -23.28 -0.46
CA THR A 78 -16.14 -23.92 -1.59
C THR A 78 -15.66 -22.93 -2.66
N PRO A 79 -14.79 -21.95 -2.32
CA PRO A 79 -14.35 -20.92 -3.25
C PRO A 79 -13.48 -21.49 -4.38
N ASP A 80 -13.66 -20.95 -5.59
CA ASP A 80 -12.79 -21.23 -6.75
C ASP A 80 -11.46 -20.50 -6.63
N ILE A 81 -11.49 -19.30 -5.98
CA ILE A 81 -10.32 -18.44 -5.78
C ILE A 81 -10.27 -18.02 -4.31
N VAL A 82 -9.07 -18.06 -3.72
CA VAL A 82 -8.79 -17.51 -2.40
C VAL A 82 -7.76 -16.39 -2.53
N LEU A 83 -8.15 -15.18 -2.10
CA LEU A 83 -7.30 -13.99 -2.06
C LEU A 83 -6.84 -13.71 -0.63
N PHE A 84 -5.54 -13.73 -0.42
CA PHE A 84 -4.92 -13.36 0.85
C PHE A 84 -4.49 -11.90 0.82
N ASP A 85 -4.99 -11.09 1.76
CA ASP A 85 -4.50 -9.73 2.00
C ASP A 85 -3.22 -9.81 2.84
N ARG A 86 -2.09 -9.57 2.25
CA ARG A 86 -0.74 -9.66 2.79
C ARG A 86 -0.29 -11.08 3.19
N PHE A 87 1.03 -11.26 3.26
CA PHE A 87 1.63 -12.57 3.56
C PHE A 87 1.20 -13.17 4.90
N ILE A 88 0.86 -12.32 5.91
CA ILE A 88 0.43 -12.79 7.24
C ILE A 88 -0.86 -13.61 7.13
N SER A 89 -1.81 -13.19 6.30
CA SER A 89 -3.07 -13.94 6.09
C SER A 89 -2.82 -15.28 5.42
N GLU A 90 -1.91 -15.34 4.44
CA GLU A 90 -1.50 -16.61 3.82
C GLU A 90 -0.78 -17.52 4.81
N GLU A 91 0.14 -16.98 5.61
CA GLU A 91 0.88 -17.74 6.62
C GLU A 91 -0.05 -18.38 7.66
N GLN A 92 -1.09 -17.66 8.08
CA GLN A 92 -2.04 -18.14 9.09
C GLN A 92 -3.05 -19.14 8.54
N PHE A 93 -3.56 -18.93 7.35
CA PHE A 93 -4.71 -19.66 6.80
C PHE A 93 -4.40 -20.51 5.56
N GLY A 94 -3.32 -20.22 4.85
CA GLY A 94 -3.03 -20.82 3.56
C GLY A 94 -2.87 -22.36 3.59
N TRP A 95 -2.35 -22.92 4.67
CA TRP A 95 -2.22 -24.36 4.82
C TRP A 95 -3.59 -25.07 4.88
N ARG A 96 -4.59 -24.47 5.57
CA ARG A 96 -5.96 -25.01 5.64
C ARG A 96 -6.66 -24.94 4.28
N VAL A 97 -6.46 -23.83 3.58
CA VAL A 97 -6.98 -23.67 2.21
C VAL A 97 -6.45 -24.76 1.29
N ARG A 98 -5.16 -25.05 1.34
CA ARG A 98 -4.53 -26.09 0.49
C ARG A 98 -4.92 -27.50 0.88
N ASP A 99 -5.16 -27.76 2.15
CA ASP A 99 -5.60 -29.06 2.65
C ASP A 99 -7.04 -29.37 2.21
N ILE A 100 -7.95 -28.42 2.38
CA ILE A 100 -9.39 -28.63 2.15
C ILE A 100 -9.77 -28.37 0.69
N LEU A 101 -9.14 -27.37 0.06
CA LEU A 101 -9.46 -26.88 -1.27
C LEU A 101 -8.23 -26.93 -2.21
N PRO A 102 -7.64 -28.11 -2.46
CA PRO A 102 -6.40 -28.22 -3.25
C PRO A 102 -6.52 -27.72 -4.70
N LYS A 103 -7.75 -27.56 -5.21
CA LYS A 103 -8.04 -27.06 -6.55
C LYS A 103 -8.35 -25.56 -6.60
N ALA A 104 -8.50 -24.89 -5.46
CA ALA A 104 -8.71 -23.46 -5.44
C ALA A 104 -7.43 -22.71 -5.88
N LEU A 105 -7.59 -21.69 -6.73
CA LEU A 105 -6.50 -20.80 -7.11
C LEU A 105 -6.20 -19.84 -5.96
N THR A 106 -4.93 -19.73 -5.58
CA THR A 106 -4.50 -18.87 -4.47
C THR A 106 -3.81 -17.61 -4.99
N ILE A 107 -4.29 -16.45 -4.52
CA ILE A 107 -3.74 -15.13 -4.85
C ILE A 107 -3.23 -14.48 -3.57
N LEU A 108 -2.05 -13.88 -3.61
CA LEU A 108 -1.54 -13.02 -2.56
C LEU A 108 -1.52 -11.57 -3.06
N ASP A 109 -2.25 -10.67 -2.41
CA ASP A 109 -2.03 -9.23 -2.57
C ASP A 109 -0.94 -8.80 -1.58
N THR A 110 0.24 -8.44 -2.09
CA THR A 110 1.40 -8.14 -1.25
C THR A 110 1.24 -6.81 -0.51
N GLU A 111 0.45 -5.88 -1.06
CA GLU A 111 0.32 -4.49 -0.62
C GLU A 111 1.66 -3.73 -0.70
N ASP A 112 2.63 -4.07 0.14
CA ASP A 112 4.04 -3.68 0.05
C ASP A 112 4.92 -4.82 0.55
N LEU A 113 6.20 -4.80 0.22
CA LEU A 113 7.16 -5.73 0.81
C LEU A 113 7.49 -5.29 2.24
N HIS A 114 6.91 -5.97 3.21
CA HIS A 114 7.09 -5.70 4.63
C HIS A 114 8.55 -5.80 5.06
N CYS A 115 9.29 -6.78 4.54
CA CYS A 115 10.72 -6.96 4.84
C CYS A 115 11.53 -5.72 4.42
N LEU A 116 11.24 -5.16 3.25
CA LEU A 116 11.90 -3.96 2.73
C LEU A 116 11.55 -2.74 3.58
N ARG A 117 10.27 -2.56 3.94
CA ARG A 117 9.83 -1.46 4.79
C ARG A 117 10.47 -1.49 6.17
N VAL A 118 10.53 -2.67 6.82
CA VAL A 118 11.13 -2.85 8.14
C VAL A 118 12.64 -2.60 8.11
N LEU A 119 13.36 -3.11 7.09
CA LEU A 119 14.78 -2.81 6.93
C LEU A 119 15.05 -1.30 6.88
N ARG A 120 14.30 -0.59 6.06
CA ARG A 120 14.45 0.87 5.90
C ARG A 120 14.07 1.66 7.16
N GLU A 121 13.09 1.18 7.92
CA GLU A 121 12.72 1.75 9.22
C GLU A 121 13.84 1.61 10.24
N GLU A 122 14.49 0.45 10.31
CA GLU A 122 15.65 0.20 11.19
C GLU A 122 16.86 1.07 10.79
N GLN A 123 17.12 1.22 9.49
CA GLN A 123 18.17 2.11 8.98
C GLN A 123 17.89 3.57 9.37
N THR A 124 16.61 4.02 9.23
CA THR A 124 16.20 5.37 9.66
C THR A 124 16.32 5.55 11.16
N THR A 125 15.96 4.55 11.95
CA THR A 125 16.12 4.55 13.42
C THR A 125 17.58 4.64 13.81
N SER A 126 18.47 3.95 13.11
CA SER A 126 19.91 4.00 13.31
C SER A 126 20.47 5.38 12.98
N TYR A 127 20.00 5.98 11.87
CA TYR A 127 20.34 7.37 11.51
C TYR A 127 19.96 8.36 12.62
N ILE A 128 18.75 8.26 13.16
CA ILE A 128 18.26 9.14 14.24
C ILE A 128 19.18 9.04 15.48
N LYS A 129 19.58 7.83 15.84
CA LYS A 129 20.49 7.59 17.00
C LYS A 129 21.87 8.19 16.79
N GLN A 130 22.39 8.16 15.57
CA GLN A 130 23.72 8.68 15.22
C GLN A 130 23.74 10.20 15.07
N HIS A 131 22.63 10.82 14.63
CA HIS A 131 22.54 12.25 14.32
C HIS A 131 21.63 12.98 15.32
N LYS A 132 21.99 12.95 16.61
CA LYS A 132 21.17 13.48 17.73
C LYS A 132 20.82 14.95 17.58
N ASP A 133 21.69 15.77 16.97
CA ASP A 133 21.47 17.21 16.76
C ASP A 133 20.50 17.50 15.60
N THR A 134 20.40 16.58 14.64
CA THR A 134 19.55 16.71 13.43
C THR A 134 18.79 15.43 13.12
N PRO A 135 18.07 14.82 14.07
CA PRO A 135 17.52 13.47 13.96
C PRO A 135 16.46 13.34 12.87
N TYR A 136 15.81 14.44 12.50
CA TYR A 136 14.74 14.48 11.49
C TYR A 136 15.17 15.10 10.17
N SER A 137 16.46 15.28 9.92
CA SER A 137 16.94 15.73 8.61
C SER A 137 16.73 14.67 7.54
N LEU A 138 16.49 15.12 6.30
CA LEU A 138 16.52 14.24 5.14
C LEU A 138 17.94 13.74 4.90
N PHE A 139 18.04 12.49 4.53
CA PHE A 139 19.28 11.85 4.09
C PHE A 139 18.98 10.96 2.86
N ASN A 140 20.00 10.72 2.06
CA ASN A 140 19.88 9.81 0.94
C ASN A 140 19.97 8.37 1.46
N GLN A 141 18.85 7.68 1.48
CA GLN A 141 18.78 6.30 1.91
C GLN A 141 19.15 5.39 0.74
N THR A 142 20.22 4.63 0.89
CA THR A 142 20.57 3.51 0.02
C THR A 142 20.21 2.21 0.75
N THR A 143 19.40 1.37 0.12
CA THR A 143 19.03 0.08 0.68
C THR A 143 19.94 -0.98 0.11
N ASP A 144 20.73 -1.63 0.95
CA ASP A 144 21.44 -2.85 0.59
C ASP A 144 20.44 -4.01 0.63
N LEU A 145 20.06 -4.53 -0.53
CA LEU A 145 19.10 -5.63 -0.64
C LEU A 145 19.67 -6.94 -0.08
N ASP A 146 20.98 -7.11 -0.06
CA ASP A 146 21.62 -8.32 0.49
C ASP A 146 21.39 -8.46 2.01
N GLU A 147 21.18 -7.36 2.73
CA GLU A 147 20.78 -7.41 4.13
C GLU A 147 19.43 -8.13 4.35
N LEU A 148 18.55 -8.16 3.34
CA LEU A 148 17.27 -8.85 3.42
C LEU A 148 17.44 -10.37 3.49
N ASN A 149 18.46 -10.95 2.86
CA ASN A 149 18.64 -12.39 2.71
C ASN A 149 18.74 -13.14 4.05
N SER A 150 19.31 -12.51 5.07
CA SER A 150 19.48 -13.11 6.40
C SER A 150 18.25 -13.02 7.31
N ARG A 151 17.28 -12.17 6.98
CA ARG A 151 16.18 -11.77 7.86
C ARG A 151 15.07 -12.82 7.92
N GLY A 152 14.59 -13.11 9.13
CA GLY A 152 13.45 -14.04 9.32
C GLY A 152 12.16 -13.55 8.65
N LEU A 153 11.88 -12.24 8.70
CA LEU A 153 10.70 -11.65 8.07
C LEU A 153 10.73 -11.84 6.54
N THR A 154 11.88 -11.63 5.90
CA THR A 154 12.05 -11.86 4.45
C THR A 154 11.76 -13.31 4.07
N LYS A 155 12.26 -14.25 4.85
CA LYS A 155 12.04 -15.68 4.59
C LYS A 155 10.56 -16.07 4.70
N ARG A 156 9.84 -15.51 5.69
CA ARG A 156 8.41 -15.74 5.87
C ARG A 156 7.59 -15.15 4.72
N GLU A 157 7.87 -13.90 4.36
CA GLU A 157 7.18 -13.20 3.27
C GLU A 157 7.41 -13.87 1.92
N LEU A 158 8.66 -14.19 1.58
CA LEU A 158 9.00 -14.94 0.37
C LEU A 158 8.37 -16.34 0.36
N ALA A 159 8.34 -17.02 1.50
CA ALA A 159 7.69 -18.33 1.58
C ALA A 159 6.20 -18.24 1.23
N SER A 160 5.49 -17.20 1.70
CA SER A 160 4.09 -16.95 1.31
C SER A 160 3.95 -16.65 -0.18
N ILE A 161 4.85 -15.85 -0.75
CA ILE A 161 4.89 -15.52 -2.17
C ILE A 161 5.09 -16.77 -3.02
N PHE A 162 6.03 -17.65 -2.66
CA PHE A 162 6.26 -18.89 -3.40
C PHE A 162 5.12 -19.91 -3.25
N ARG A 163 4.36 -19.89 -2.14
CA ARG A 163 3.24 -20.82 -1.94
C ARG A 163 1.97 -20.43 -2.68
N CYS A 164 1.83 -19.18 -3.11
CA CYS A 164 0.66 -18.73 -3.86
C CYS A 164 0.84 -18.95 -5.38
N ASP A 165 -0.29 -19.16 -6.06
CA ASP A 165 -0.30 -19.33 -7.52
C ASP A 165 -0.09 -18.00 -8.26
N LEU A 166 -0.51 -16.87 -7.67
CA LEU A 166 -0.33 -15.54 -8.22
C LEU A 166 -0.10 -14.52 -7.11
N ASN A 167 0.88 -13.64 -7.29
CA ASN A 167 1.17 -12.54 -6.37
C ASN A 167 0.92 -11.20 -7.07
N LEU A 168 0.05 -10.37 -6.50
CA LEU A 168 -0.25 -9.03 -6.99
C LEU A 168 0.74 -8.06 -6.36
N VAL A 169 1.63 -7.50 -7.16
CA VAL A 169 2.70 -6.59 -6.72
C VAL A 169 2.32 -5.17 -7.15
N VAL A 170 2.32 -4.23 -6.21
CA VAL A 170 1.87 -2.85 -6.49
C VAL A 170 2.94 -1.98 -7.12
N SER A 171 4.21 -2.27 -6.88
CA SER A 171 5.36 -1.42 -7.19
C SER A 171 6.27 -2.08 -8.22
N SER A 172 6.64 -1.34 -9.27
CA SER A 172 7.62 -1.83 -10.25
C SER A 172 8.99 -2.07 -9.62
N PHE A 173 9.37 -1.30 -8.61
CA PHE A 173 10.60 -1.52 -7.87
C PHE A 173 10.55 -2.85 -7.09
N GLU A 174 9.45 -3.12 -6.40
CA GLU A 174 9.27 -4.38 -5.66
C GLU A 174 9.19 -5.58 -6.60
N MET A 175 8.60 -5.41 -7.79
CA MET A 175 8.66 -6.44 -8.83
C MET A 175 10.12 -6.78 -9.20
N THR A 176 10.96 -5.77 -9.39
CA THR A 176 12.40 -5.94 -9.63
C THR A 176 13.08 -6.65 -8.45
N VAL A 177 12.78 -6.25 -7.22
CA VAL A 177 13.32 -6.92 -6.01
C VAL A 177 12.93 -8.39 -5.97
N LEU A 178 11.67 -8.72 -6.23
CA LEU A 178 11.21 -10.11 -6.22
C LEU A 178 11.83 -10.93 -7.35
N VAL A 179 11.79 -10.44 -8.59
CA VAL A 179 12.22 -11.21 -9.77
C VAL A 179 13.74 -11.23 -9.91
N ASP A 180 14.39 -10.06 -9.80
CA ASP A 180 15.82 -9.94 -10.11
C ASP A 180 16.73 -10.21 -8.91
N HIS A 181 16.32 -9.85 -7.68
CA HIS A 181 17.12 -10.11 -6.49
C HIS A 181 16.78 -11.48 -5.89
N PHE A 182 15.51 -11.74 -5.54
CA PHE A 182 15.08 -12.98 -4.89
C PHE A 182 14.80 -14.13 -5.86
N LYS A 183 14.88 -13.90 -7.18
CA LYS A 183 14.65 -14.93 -8.22
C LYS A 183 13.27 -15.61 -8.12
N VAL A 184 12.27 -14.87 -7.67
CA VAL A 184 10.88 -15.34 -7.76
C VAL A 184 10.51 -15.49 -9.23
N PRO A 185 9.97 -16.63 -9.66
CA PRO A 185 9.61 -16.86 -11.06
C PRO A 185 8.61 -15.80 -11.55
N PRO A 186 8.87 -15.13 -12.70
CA PRO A 186 7.99 -14.04 -13.18
C PRO A 186 6.53 -14.45 -13.37
N HIS A 187 6.25 -15.74 -13.69
CA HIS A 187 4.90 -16.24 -13.87
C HIS A 187 4.07 -16.30 -12.57
N LEU A 188 4.73 -16.17 -11.41
CA LEU A 188 4.06 -16.07 -10.10
C LEU A 188 3.73 -14.63 -9.72
N CYS A 189 4.16 -13.62 -10.48
CA CYS A 189 4.01 -12.22 -10.13
C CYS A 189 3.28 -11.46 -11.23
N LEU A 190 2.34 -10.61 -10.83
CA LEU A 190 1.68 -9.66 -11.71
C LEU A 190 1.80 -8.25 -11.12
N LEU A 191 2.35 -7.32 -11.89
CA LEU A 191 2.33 -5.91 -11.53
C LEU A 191 0.89 -5.38 -11.65
N LEU A 192 0.30 -5.07 -10.52
CA LEU A 192 -1.04 -4.48 -10.42
C LEU A 192 -1.00 -3.31 -9.42
N PRO A 193 -0.63 -2.10 -9.87
CA PRO A 193 -0.55 -0.93 -9.01
C PRO A 193 -1.93 -0.44 -8.57
N ILE A 194 -1.98 0.59 -7.74
CA ILE A 194 -3.20 1.37 -7.52
C ILE A 194 -3.60 2.01 -8.85
N THR A 195 -4.85 1.86 -9.25
CA THR A 195 -5.34 2.29 -10.56
C THR A 195 -6.58 3.16 -10.45
N TYR A 196 -6.85 3.95 -11.48
CA TYR A 196 -7.99 4.87 -11.48
C TYR A 196 -8.87 4.67 -12.71
N PRO A 197 -10.22 4.65 -12.55
CA PRO A 197 -11.12 4.60 -13.69
C PRO A 197 -10.99 5.86 -14.58
N LYS A 198 -11.03 5.70 -15.88
CA LYS A 198 -10.91 6.81 -16.85
C LYS A 198 -11.90 7.95 -16.59
N GLN A 199 -13.13 7.61 -16.22
CA GLN A 199 -14.17 8.60 -15.89
C GLN A 199 -13.80 9.42 -14.66
N HIS A 200 -13.17 8.80 -13.63
CA HIS A 200 -12.69 9.49 -12.46
C HIS A 200 -11.59 10.50 -12.82
N LEU A 201 -10.65 10.08 -13.67
CA LEU A 201 -9.56 10.95 -14.14
C LEU A 201 -10.10 12.17 -14.90
N GLN A 202 -11.04 11.97 -15.80
CA GLN A 202 -11.67 13.05 -16.58
C GLN A 202 -12.44 14.05 -15.70
N ALA A 203 -13.20 13.56 -14.71
CA ALA A 203 -13.97 14.40 -13.80
C ALA A 203 -13.09 15.36 -12.96
N HIS A 204 -11.80 15.02 -12.74
CA HIS A 204 -10.91 15.81 -11.91
C HIS A 204 -9.92 16.70 -12.67
N ARG A 205 -9.86 16.59 -14.01
CA ARG A 205 -9.01 17.46 -14.86
C ARG A 205 -9.37 18.94 -14.78
N ALA A 206 -10.65 19.27 -14.63
CA ALA A 206 -11.15 20.64 -14.44
C ALA A 206 -10.87 21.20 -13.03
N SER A 207 -9.93 20.61 -12.29
CA SER A 207 -9.61 20.97 -10.92
C SER A 207 -9.13 22.44 -10.81
N THR A 208 -9.35 22.99 -9.62
CA THR A 208 -9.14 24.40 -9.26
C THR A 208 -7.82 24.99 -9.77
N ASP A 209 -7.90 26.23 -10.25
CA ASP A 209 -6.77 27.04 -10.69
C ASP A 209 -5.75 27.29 -9.57
N TYR A 210 -4.50 27.54 -9.95
CA TYR A 210 -3.39 27.93 -9.07
C TYR A 210 -3.75 29.05 -8.08
N HIS A 211 -4.45 30.10 -8.55
CA HIS A 211 -4.82 31.23 -7.71
C HIS A 211 -5.89 30.92 -6.65
N LYS A 212 -6.66 29.87 -6.83
CA LYS A 212 -7.67 29.40 -5.88
C LYS A 212 -7.11 28.47 -4.80
N ARG A 213 -5.83 28.10 -4.92
CA ARG A 213 -5.15 27.20 -3.97
C ARG A 213 -4.15 27.98 -3.13
N SER A 214 -4.03 27.64 -1.85
CA SER A 214 -3.09 28.27 -0.93
C SER A 214 -2.54 27.27 0.09
N GLY A 215 -1.38 27.58 0.65
CA GLY A 215 -0.73 26.75 1.66
C GLY A 215 -0.11 25.49 1.12
N TYR A 216 0.65 24.85 2.00
CA TYR A 216 1.23 23.53 1.82
C TYR A 216 0.41 22.50 2.59
N PHE A 217 0.52 21.24 2.25
CA PHE A 217 -0.10 20.20 3.07
C PHE A 217 0.68 18.88 3.02
N PHE A 218 0.35 18.01 3.95
CA PHE A 218 0.70 16.59 3.98
C PHE A 218 -0.52 15.79 4.40
N ILE A 219 -0.71 14.61 3.82
CA ILE A 219 -1.77 13.69 4.23
C ILE A 219 -1.20 12.30 4.47
N GLY A 220 -1.62 11.64 5.57
CA GLY A 220 -1.21 10.27 5.86
C GLY A 220 -1.76 9.72 7.15
N ASN A 221 -2.16 8.44 7.12
CA ASN A 221 -2.68 7.71 8.28
C ASN A 221 -1.63 7.61 9.39
N GLY A 222 -2.01 7.90 10.62
CA GLY A 222 -1.15 7.92 11.81
C GLY A 222 -0.74 6.54 12.33
N LEU A 223 -1.37 5.46 11.88
CA LEU A 223 -0.93 4.10 12.21
C LEU A 223 0.30 3.66 11.39
N HIS A 224 0.62 4.39 10.32
CA HIS A 224 1.73 4.06 9.42
C HIS A 224 2.98 4.88 9.77
N GLN A 225 4.01 4.22 10.31
CA GLN A 225 5.23 4.87 10.83
C GLN A 225 5.95 5.81 9.86
N PRO A 226 6.06 5.52 8.55
CA PRO A 226 6.60 6.47 7.58
C PRO A 226 5.90 7.83 7.55
N ASN A 227 4.58 7.87 7.81
CA ASN A 227 3.84 9.13 7.87
C ASN A 227 4.17 9.93 9.12
N ILE A 228 4.28 9.25 10.27
CA ILE A 228 4.65 9.88 11.54
C ILE A 228 6.05 10.49 11.44
N ASP A 229 6.98 9.76 10.87
CA ASP A 229 8.34 10.23 10.62
C ASP A 229 8.39 11.43 9.66
N ALA A 230 7.61 11.38 8.56
CA ALA A 230 7.51 12.49 7.61
C ALA A 230 6.96 13.77 8.25
N ILE A 231 5.94 13.66 9.14
CA ILE A 231 5.41 14.81 9.87
C ILE A 231 6.48 15.41 10.80
N LYS A 232 7.25 14.57 11.52
CA LYS A 232 8.36 15.02 12.34
C LYS A 232 9.47 15.68 11.50
N CYS A 233 9.80 15.11 10.35
CA CYS A 233 10.74 15.69 9.39
C CYS A 233 10.27 17.06 8.90
N LEU A 234 8.99 17.20 8.56
CA LEU A 234 8.39 18.48 8.22
C LEU A 234 8.55 19.48 9.36
N TYR A 235 8.12 19.13 10.55
CA TYR A 235 8.07 20.06 11.69
C TYR A 235 9.48 20.51 12.13
N PHE A 236 10.39 19.57 12.38
CA PHE A 236 11.68 19.86 13.00
C PHE A 236 12.76 20.30 12.00
N SER A 237 12.69 19.87 10.74
CA SER A 237 13.79 20.07 9.80
C SER A 237 13.42 20.95 8.59
N ILE A 238 12.26 20.74 7.98
CA ILE A 238 11.91 21.40 6.71
C ILE A 238 11.14 22.71 6.96
N TRP A 239 10.14 22.68 7.84
CA TRP A 239 9.25 23.83 8.06
C TRP A 239 9.97 25.11 8.51
N PRO A 240 10.94 25.06 9.45
CA PRO A 240 11.71 26.25 9.81
C PRO A 240 12.44 26.88 8.62
N LEU A 241 12.93 26.07 7.68
CA LEU A 241 13.62 26.52 6.48
C LEU A 241 12.67 27.16 5.47
N ILE A 242 11.45 26.61 5.31
CA ILE A 242 10.39 27.22 4.49
C ILE A 242 9.97 28.56 5.10
N LYS A 243 9.73 28.64 6.42
CA LYS A 243 9.32 29.87 7.10
C LYS A 243 10.36 30.99 6.99
N LYS A 244 11.65 30.64 6.96
CA LYS A 244 12.73 31.61 6.75
C LYS A 244 12.64 32.30 5.38
N GLN A 245 12.23 31.55 4.34
CA GLN A 245 12.13 32.04 2.94
C GLN A 245 10.72 32.57 2.62
N HIS A 246 9.68 32.03 3.23
CA HIS A 246 8.27 32.39 3.01
C HIS A 246 7.58 32.59 4.36
N LYS A 247 7.71 33.81 4.93
CA LYS A 247 7.25 34.12 6.30
C LYS A 247 5.77 33.90 6.55
N LEU A 248 4.92 34.08 5.52
CA LEU A 248 3.47 33.88 5.58
C LEU A 248 3.01 32.48 5.21
N ALA A 249 3.95 31.54 5.01
CA ALA A 249 3.62 30.17 4.68
C ALA A 249 2.79 29.50 5.78
N GLU A 250 1.85 28.66 5.37
CA GLU A 250 1.07 27.78 6.24
C GLU A 250 1.08 26.37 5.70
N ILE A 251 1.18 25.39 6.60
CA ILE A 251 1.11 23.96 6.30
C ILE A 251 0.01 23.30 7.10
N TYR A 252 -0.70 22.39 6.45
CA TYR A 252 -1.85 21.67 7.00
C TYR A 252 -1.59 20.16 6.94
N ILE A 253 -1.63 19.51 8.10
CA ILE A 253 -1.38 18.07 8.26
C ILE A 253 -2.72 17.38 8.46
N TYR A 254 -3.02 16.46 7.54
CA TYR A 254 -4.23 15.64 7.55
C TYR A 254 -3.88 14.17 7.81
N GLY A 255 -4.77 13.45 8.46
CA GLY A 255 -4.66 12.01 8.66
C GLY A 255 -5.54 11.49 9.79
N ALA A 256 -6.16 10.35 9.57
CA ALA A 256 -6.83 9.60 10.63
C ALA A 256 -5.80 9.00 11.60
N TYR A 257 -6.21 8.74 12.83
CA TYR A 257 -5.41 8.04 13.86
C TYR A 257 -4.06 8.70 14.21
N LEU A 258 -3.95 10.02 14.08
CA LEU A 258 -2.72 10.73 14.48
C LEU A 258 -2.50 10.59 16.00
N PRO A 259 -1.35 10.07 16.46
CA PRO A 259 -1.07 9.89 17.89
C PRO A 259 -0.86 11.24 18.57
N GLN A 260 -1.05 11.26 19.91
CA GLN A 260 -0.97 12.46 20.75
C GLN A 260 0.31 13.27 20.50
N GLN A 261 1.46 12.62 20.41
CA GLN A 261 2.74 13.26 20.12
C GLN A 261 2.79 14.07 18.81
N ILE A 262 1.95 13.72 17.83
CA ILE A 262 1.81 14.47 16.58
C ILE A 262 0.80 15.60 16.75
N GLN A 263 -0.31 15.37 17.46
CA GLN A 263 -1.30 16.41 17.74
C GLN A 263 -0.68 17.59 18.51
N GLU A 264 0.28 17.34 19.42
CA GLU A 264 1.04 18.34 20.17
C GLU A 264 1.92 19.25 19.30
N LEU A 265 2.22 18.85 18.06
CA LEU A 265 2.92 19.67 17.06
C LEU A 265 2.03 20.76 16.44
N HIS A 266 0.75 20.84 16.79
CA HIS A 266 -0.14 21.92 16.34
C HIS A 266 0.33 23.26 16.89
N LYS A 267 0.88 24.11 16.02
CA LYS A 267 1.46 25.43 16.36
C LYS A 267 1.04 26.49 15.32
N PRO A 268 -0.19 27.00 15.41
CA PRO A 268 -0.72 28.01 14.47
C PRO A 268 0.12 29.29 14.39
N ASN A 269 0.76 29.67 15.49
CA ASN A 269 1.61 30.85 15.56
C ASN A 269 2.85 30.82 14.64
N ILE A 270 3.27 29.60 14.26
CA ILE A 270 4.31 29.38 13.23
C ILE A 270 3.73 28.86 11.92
N GLY A 271 2.40 28.85 11.76
CA GLY A 271 1.70 28.36 10.56
C GLY A 271 1.73 26.85 10.38
N PHE A 272 1.86 26.05 11.45
CA PHE A 272 1.86 24.59 11.40
C PHE A 272 0.57 24.03 12.03
N HIS A 273 -0.32 23.52 11.18
CA HIS A 273 -1.67 23.12 11.58
C HIS A 273 -1.85 21.61 11.50
N ILE A 274 -2.17 20.95 12.62
CA ILE A 274 -2.60 19.55 12.64
C ILE A 274 -4.13 19.55 12.63
N LEU A 275 -4.74 19.02 11.56
CA LEU A 275 -6.18 19.04 11.37
C LEU A 275 -6.85 17.67 11.56
N GLY A 276 -6.05 16.60 11.58
CA GLY A 276 -6.57 15.24 11.78
C GLY A 276 -7.29 14.69 10.55
N GLU A 277 -8.31 13.88 10.80
CA GLU A 277 -9.05 13.17 9.76
C GLU A 277 -9.80 14.13 8.84
N VAL A 278 -9.85 13.79 7.55
CA VAL A 278 -10.62 14.50 6.53
C VAL A 278 -11.67 13.56 5.93
N LYS A 279 -12.91 14.04 5.83
CA LYS A 279 -14.05 13.26 5.28
C LYS A 279 -13.91 13.01 3.77
N ASP A 280 -13.36 13.98 3.05
CA ASP A 280 -13.12 13.89 1.61
C ASP A 280 -11.64 14.08 1.32
N VAL A 281 -10.97 12.99 0.96
CA VAL A 281 -9.53 12.95 0.65
C VAL A 281 -9.17 13.89 -0.51
N LYS A 282 -10.06 14.15 -1.45
CA LYS A 282 -9.88 15.10 -2.55
C LYS A 282 -9.69 16.54 -2.04
N SER A 283 -10.35 16.90 -0.94
CA SER A 283 -10.39 18.29 -0.43
C SER A 283 -8.99 18.89 -0.19
N PRO A 284 -8.04 18.27 0.51
CA PRO A 284 -6.68 18.79 0.66
C PRO A 284 -5.98 19.04 -0.67
N PHE A 285 -6.10 18.13 -1.64
CA PHE A 285 -5.45 18.24 -2.94
C PHE A 285 -6.00 19.35 -3.83
N THR A 286 -7.25 19.73 -3.65
CA THR A 286 -7.88 20.80 -4.44
C THR A 286 -7.82 22.17 -3.76
N LYS A 287 -7.64 22.22 -2.44
CA LYS A 287 -7.55 23.43 -1.61
C LYS A 287 -6.12 23.95 -1.54
N HIS A 288 -5.15 23.06 -1.38
CA HIS A 288 -3.76 23.45 -1.17
C HIS A 288 -2.94 23.44 -2.45
N ARG A 289 -1.85 24.24 -2.45
CA ARG A 289 -1.05 24.47 -3.65
C ARG A 289 0.03 23.42 -3.87
N VAL A 290 0.70 22.99 -2.81
CA VAL A 290 1.81 22.02 -2.91
C VAL A 290 1.69 20.96 -1.82
N ASN A 291 1.80 19.69 -2.23
CA ASN A 291 1.88 18.54 -1.33
C ASN A 291 3.34 18.27 -0.94
N LEU A 292 3.65 18.24 0.35
CA LEU A 292 5.00 18.00 0.87
C LEU A 292 5.11 16.57 1.42
N VAL A 293 5.88 15.71 0.75
CA VAL A 293 5.94 14.27 1.07
C VAL A 293 7.38 13.82 1.37
N PRO A 294 8.00 14.24 2.49
CA PRO A 294 9.39 13.94 2.83
C PRO A 294 9.55 12.55 3.47
N LEU A 295 9.16 11.50 2.78
CA LEU A 295 9.29 10.13 3.27
C LEU A 295 10.75 9.72 3.30
N ARG A 296 11.26 9.34 4.48
CA ARG A 296 12.63 8.86 4.64
C ARG A 296 12.73 7.34 4.50
N PHE A 297 11.63 6.63 4.72
CA PHE A 297 11.50 5.18 4.53
C PHE A 297 10.08 4.79 4.12
N GLY A 298 9.91 3.54 3.70
CA GLY A 298 8.67 2.96 3.25
C GLY A 298 8.88 1.95 2.13
N ALA A 299 7.82 1.32 1.69
CA ALA A 299 7.76 0.39 0.57
C ALA A 299 6.46 0.61 -0.22
N GLY A 300 6.22 -0.14 -1.26
CA GLY A 300 5.02 -0.03 -2.10
C GLY A 300 4.90 1.29 -2.86
N ILE A 301 3.69 1.57 -3.33
CA ILE A 301 3.32 2.83 -3.99
C ILE A 301 2.74 3.82 -2.96
N LYS A 302 3.04 5.10 -3.15
CA LYS A 302 2.59 6.18 -2.25
C LYS A 302 1.31 6.81 -2.81
N GLY A 303 0.14 6.28 -2.42
CA GLY A 303 -1.17 6.73 -2.88
C GLY A 303 -1.36 8.25 -2.84
N LYS A 304 -0.85 8.92 -1.77
CA LYS A 304 -0.90 10.39 -1.64
C LYS A 304 -0.18 11.17 -2.76
N ILE A 305 0.78 10.54 -3.45
CA ILE A 305 1.45 11.12 -4.61
C ILE A 305 0.61 10.88 -5.86
N LEU A 306 0.08 9.68 -6.04
CA LEU A 306 -0.83 9.38 -7.15
C LEU A 306 -2.09 10.24 -7.09
N GLU A 307 -2.69 10.40 -5.90
CA GLU A 307 -3.82 11.32 -5.70
C GLU A 307 -3.44 12.77 -6.02
N GLY A 308 -2.21 13.19 -5.70
CA GLY A 308 -1.66 14.47 -6.13
C GLY A 308 -1.71 14.64 -7.64
N PHE A 309 -1.35 13.62 -8.39
CA PHE A 309 -1.45 13.63 -9.85
C PHE A 309 -2.90 13.63 -10.34
N VAL A 310 -3.77 12.80 -9.75
CA VAL A 310 -5.20 12.74 -10.13
C VAL A 310 -5.89 14.08 -9.93
N TYR A 311 -5.67 14.74 -8.80
CA TYR A 311 -6.31 16.01 -8.46
C TYR A 311 -5.51 17.24 -8.90
N GLY A 312 -4.42 17.03 -9.65
CA GLY A 312 -3.58 18.08 -10.20
C GLY A 312 -2.95 18.96 -9.10
N CYS A 313 -2.35 18.34 -8.09
CA CYS A 313 -1.61 19.00 -7.02
C CYS A 313 -0.14 18.58 -7.06
N PRO A 314 0.77 19.40 -7.58
CA PRO A 314 2.20 19.10 -7.60
C PRO A 314 2.78 18.90 -6.20
N HIS A 315 3.86 18.12 -6.13
CA HIS A 315 4.47 17.72 -4.87
C HIS A 315 5.98 17.85 -4.88
N ILE A 316 6.54 17.90 -3.66
CA ILE A 316 7.95 17.69 -3.39
C ILE A 316 8.06 16.39 -2.60
N THR A 317 8.95 15.50 -2.99
CA THR A 317 9.14 14.23 -2.32
C THR A 317 10.62 13.83 -2.23
N THR A 318 10.90 12.61 -1.81
CA THR A 318 12.22 11.98 -1.75
C THR A 318 12.32 10.85 -2.77
N SER A 319 13.49 10.24 -2.93
CA SER A 319 13.66 9.03 -3.73
C SER A 319 12.72 7.90 -3.30
N ILE A 320 12.57 7.71 -1.97
CA ILE A 320 11.63 6.73 -1.40
C ILE A 320 10.18 7.07 -1.74
N GLY A 321 9.83 8.37 -1.73
CA GLY A 321 8.48 8.79 -2.11
C GLY A 321 8.13 8.53 -3.58
N LYS A 322 9.10 8.71 -4.48
CA LYS A 322 8.96 8.48 -5.92
C LYS A 322 8.96 7.00 -6.31
N GLU A 323 9.61 6.17 -5.51
CA GLU A 323 9.93 4.77 -5.84
C GLU A 323 8.71 3.95 -6.26
N GLY A 324 8.88 3.13 -7.29
CA GLY A 324 7.86 2.21 -7.81
C GLY A 324 6.78 2.85 -8.70
N MET A 325 6.88 4.17 -8.95
CA MET A 325 5.96 4.92 -9.79
C MET A 325 6.66 5.58 -11.00
N ASP A 326 7.93 5.25 -11.23
CA ASP A 326 8.76 5.88 -12.25
C ASP A 326 8.63 5.13 -13.59
N TYR A 327 7.49 5.30 -14.24
CA TYR A 327 7.21 4.70 -15.56
C TYR A 327 7.57 5.61 -16.74
N SER A 328 7.98 6.86 -16.47
CA SER A 328 8.31 7.84 -17.49
C SER A 328 9.71 8.39 -17.31
N VAL A 329 10.29 8.88 -18.41
CA VAL A 329 11.60 9.54 -18.42
C VAL A 329 11.60 10.82 -17.57
N ASN A 330 10.44 11.52 -17.49
CA ASN A 330 10.28 12.76 -16.76
C ASN A 330 9.29 12.57 -15.58
N TRP A 331 9.83 12.59 -14.37
CA TRP A 331 9.02 12.55 -13.16
C TRP A 331 8.27 13.88 -12.97
N PRO A 332 6.92 13.89 -12.89
CA PRO A 332 6.12 15.12 -12.78
C PRO A 332 6.02 15.64 -11.34
N GLY A 333 7.15 15.78 -10.67
CA GLY A 333 7.31 16.26 -9.31
C GLY A 333 8.73 16.69 -9.05
N LYS A 334 9.03 17.13 -7.82
CA LYS A 334 10.39 17.46 -7.40
C LYS A 334 10.87 16.43 -6.39
N VAL A 335 12.12 15.98 -6.54
CA VAL A 335 12.78 15.03 -5.65
C VAL A 335 13.95 15.72 -4.97
N ALA A 336 14.00 15.66 -3.63
CA ALA A 336 15.05 16.26 -2.83
C ALA A 336 15.68 15.22 -1.89
N HIS A 337 16.97 15.36 -1.66
CA HIS A 337 17.76 14.47 -0.81
C HIS A 337 18.20 15.11 0.51
N LYS A 338 18.06 16.44 0.63
CA LYS A 338 18.42 17.23 1.81
C LYS A 338 17.28 18.16 2.20
N SER A 339 17.10 18.41 3.50
CA SER A 339 16.02 19.27 4.01
C SER A 339 16.08 20.70 3.45
N ALA A 340 17.28 21.25 3.26
CA ALA A 340 17.44 22.59 2.70
C ALA A 340 17.01 22.66 1.21
N GLU A 341 17.38 21.67 0.43
CA GLU A 341 16.99 21.50 -0.97
C GLU A 341 15.45 21.33 -1.06
N PHE A 342 14.88 20.47 -0.21
CA PHE A 342 13.43 20.26 -0.14
C PHE A 342 12.68 21.57 0.13
N ALA A 343 13.13 22.33 1.12
CA ALA A 343 12.52 23.62 1.47
C ALA A 343 12.64 24.64 0.33
N GLN A 344 13.81 24.72 -0.32
CA GLN A 344 14.04 25.62 -1.46
C GLN A 344 13.10 25.26 -2.63
N MET A 345 13.01 23.97 -2.99
CA MET A 345 12.13 23.49 -4.06
C MET A 345 10.65 23.76 -3.71
N ALA A 346 10.25 23.56 -2.44
CA ALA A 346 8.89 23.81 -2.00
C ALA A 346 8.49 25.29 -2.17
N VAL A 347 9.35 26.21 -1.77
CA VAL A 347 9.09 27.65 -1.92
C VAL A 347 9.10 28.08 -3.39
N ALA A 348 10.06 27.60 -4.19
CA ALA A 348 10.13 27.88 -5.61
C ALA A 348 8.86 27.40 -6.34
N LEU A 349 8.46 26.15 -6.13
CA LEU A 349 7.25 25.60 -6.77
C LEU A 349 5.97 26.31 -6.31
N TYR A 350 5.92 26.74 -5.06
CA TYR A 350 4.77 27.49 -4.53
C TYR A 350 4.60 28.86 -5.21
N GLN A 351 5.68 29.50 -5.64
CA GLN A 351 5.70 30.83 -6.23
C GLN A 351 5.67 30.84 -7.77
N ASP A 352 6.11 29.75 -8.40
CA ASP A 352 6.18 29.62 -9.85
C ASP A 352 4.92 28.97 -10.43
N LYS A 353 3.98 29.81 -10.90
CA LYS A 353 2.74 29.37 -11.54
C LYS A 353 3.00 28.52 -12.80
N VAL A 354 3.99 28.87 -13.61
CA VAL A 354 4.27 28.18 -14.88
C VAL A 354 4.74 26.76 -14.57
N GLN A 355 5.76 26.62 -13.71
CA GLN A 355 6.25 25.31 -13.29
C GLN A 355 5.16 24.49 -12.61
N TRP A 356 4.32 25.10 -11.76
CA TRP A 356 3.20 24.44 -11.10
C TRP A 356 2.21 23.85 -12.12
N GLN A 357 1.86 24.64 -13.15
CA GLN A 357 0.95 24.21 -14.21
C GLN A 357 1.54 23.09 -15.09
N THR A 358 2.84 23.18 -15.41
CA THR A 358 3.56 22.14 -16.13
C THR A 358 3.51 20.82 -15.39
N LEU A 359 3.94 20.81 -14.10
CA LEU A 359 3.93 19.59 -13.28
C LEU A 359 2.51 19.02 -13.06
N LYS A 360 1.50 19.88 -12.97
CA LYS A 360 0.10 19.44 -12.93
C LYS A 360 -0.28 18.68 -14.21
N SER A 361 0.04 19.23 -15.39
CA SER A 361 -0.27 18.62 -16.68
C SER A 361 0.46 17.29 -16.88
N GLU A 362 1.76 17.28 -16.62
CA GLU A 362 2.60 16.08 -16.71
C GLU A 362 2.14 14.99 -15.73
N GLY A 363 1.67 15.38 -14.52
CA GLY A 363 1.10 14.45 -13.55
C GLY A 363 -0.19 13.79 -14.04
N HIS A 364 -1.08 14.54 -14.68
CA HIS A 364 -2.28 13.99 -15.30
C HIS A 364 -1.93 13.03 -16.45
N GLU A 365 -0.91 13.36 -17.23
CA GLU A 365 -0.44 12.52 -18.33
C GLU A 365 0.12 11.19 -17.84
N LEU A 366 0.95 11.22 -16.79
CA LEU A 366 1.50 10.01 -16.16
C LEU A 366 0.39 9.08 -15.65
N ILE A 367 -0.63 9.63 -14.97
CA ILE A 367 -1.77 8.84 -14.48
C ILE A 367 -2.53 8.19 -15.63
N ASP A 368 -2.82 8.93 -16.70
CA ASP A 368 -3.53 8.40 -17.86
C ASP A 368 -2.77 7.28 -18.57
N GLN A 369 -1.44 7.42 -18.67
CA GLN A 369 -0.60 6.47 -19.40
C GLN A 369 -0.26 5.24 -18.58
N SER A 370 -0.08 5.39 -17.26
CA SER A 370 0.54 4.36 -16.44
C SER A 370 -0.35 3.81 -15.32
N PHE A 371 -1.50 4.44 -15.02
CA PHE A 371 -2.36 4.04 -13.89
C PHE A 371 -3.85 3.96 -14.25
N GLU A 372 -4.18 3.93 -15.53
CA GLU A 372 -5.55 3.73 -15.99
C GLU A 372 -5.98 2.28 -15.78
N ARG A 373 -7.14 2.11 -15.12
CA ARG A 373 -7.62 0.82 -14.60
C ARG A 373 -7.82 -0.25 -15.68
N SER A 374 -8.43 0.09 -16.82
CA SER A 374 -8.83 -0.91 -17.80
C SER A 374 -7.65 -1.74 -18.33
N VAL A 375 -6.47 -1.11 -18.46
CA VAL A 375 -5.26 -1.80 -18.93
C VAL A 375 -4.82 -2.91 -17.98
N TYR A 376 -4.87 -2.64 -16.68
CA TYR A 376 -4.46 -3.61 -15.66
C TYR A 376 -5.54 -4.64 -15.37
N GLU A 377 -6.81 -4.25 -15.42
CA GLU A 377 -7.94 -5.15 -15.25
C GLU A 377 -7.96 -6.24 -16.32
N ILE A 378 -7.77 -5.87 -17.58
CA ILE A 378 -7.69 -6.82 -18.70
C ILE A 378 -6.54 -7.82 -18.46
N LYS A 379 -5.33 -7.33 -18.17
CA LYS A 379 -4.16 -8.19 -17.90
C LYS A 379 -4.38 -9.13 -16.72
N PHE A 380 -5.01 -8.65 -15.66
CA PHE A 380 -5.31 -9.44 -14.48
C PHE A 380 -6.30 -10.56 -14.79
N LEU A 381 -7.39 -10.27 -15.49
CA LEU A 381 -8.40 -11.25 -15.88
C LEU A 381 -7.87 -12.28 -16.87
N GLU A 382 -7.04 -11.88 -17.83
CA GLU A 382 -6.34 -12.78 -18.73
C GLU A 382 -5.40 -13.73 -17.97
N CYS A 383 -4.59 -13.18 -17.04
CA CYS A 383 -3.70 -13.96 -16.17
C CYS A 383 -4.48 -14.99 -15.33
N LEU A 384 -5.56 -14.56 -14.66
CA LEU A 384 -6.43 -15.45 -13.90
C LEU A 384 -7.03 -16.57 -14.75
N THR A 385 -7.48 -16.23 -15.95
CA THR A 385 -8.06 -17.22 -16.88
C THR A 385 -7.01 -18.24 -17.31
N GLN A 386 -5.82 -17.79 -17.66
CA GLN A 386 -4.71 -18.64 -18.05
C GLN A 386 -4.31 -19.62 -16.93
N ILE A 387 -4.13 -19.10 -15.71
CA ILE A 387 -3.76 -19.94 -14.56
C ILE A 387 -4.88 -20.93 -14.23
N SER A 388 -6.14 -20.49 -14.21
CA SER A 388 -7.28 -21.37 -13.90
C SER A 388 -7.43 -22.52 -14.88
N ASN A 389 -7.15 -22.28 -16.16
CA ASN A 389 -7.27 -23.32 -17.20
C ASN A 389 -6.15 -24.36 -17.16
N SER A 390 -5.01 -24.03 -16.53
CA SER A 390 -3.82 -24.90 -16.48
C SER A 390 -3.15 -24.92 -15.10
N LEU A 391 -3.95 -24.90 -14.03
CA LEU A 391 -3.46 -24.74 -12.65
C LEU A 391 -2.41 -25.78 -12.27
N ALA A 392 -2.62 -27.04 -12.62
CA ALA A 392 -1.65 -28.10 -12.32
C ALA A 392 -0.29 -27.88 -13.02
N GLU A 393 -0.31 -27.49 -14.30
CA GLU A 393 0.90 -27.19 -15.06
C GLU A 393 1.59 -25.92 -14.55
N HIS A 394 0.79 -24.92 -14.16
CA HIS A 394 1.30 -23.69 -13.57
C HIS A 394 2.04 -23.98 -12.26
N ARG A 395 1.45 -24.78 -11.36
CA ARG A 395 2.06 -25.21 -10.09
C ARG A 395 3.30 -26.06 -10.30
N ALA A 396 3.30 -26.96 -11.29
CA ALA A 396 4.45 -27.81 -11.60
C ALA A 396 5.72 -27.01 -11.98
N LYS A 397 5.58 -25.78 -12.47
CA LYS A 397 6.71 -24.88 -12.77
C LYS A 397 7.29 -24.22 -11.53
N ASN A 398 6.63 -24.30 -10.37
CA ASN A 398 7.04 -23.69 -9.10
C ASN A 398 7.51 -24.75 -8.10
N PHE A 399 8.66 -25.36 -8.37
CA PHE A 399 9.21 -26.41 -7.50
C PHE A 399 9.47 -25.95 -6.07
N ILE A 400 9.98 -24.71 -5.89
CA ILE A 400 10.22 -24.13 -4.55
C ILE A 400 8.90 -23.98 -3.78
N GLY A 401 7.86 -23.51 -4.43
CA GLY A 401 6.53 -23.39 -3.82
C GLY A 401 5.98 -24.74 -3.38
N MET A 402 6.08 -25.77 -4.21
CA MET A 402 5.67 -27.13 -3.85
C MET A 402 6.45 -27.66 -2.65
N LEU A 403 7.77 -27.46 -2.61
CA LEU A 403 8.61 -27.88 -1.49
C LEU A 403 8.22 -27.16 -0.18
N LEU A 404 7.97 -25.85 -0.25
CA LEU A 404 7.57 -25.05 0.91
C LEU A 404 6.16 -25.40 1.40
N GLN A 405 5.24 -25.75 0.50
CA GLN A 405 3.90 -26.21 0.86
C GLN A 405 3.97 -27.53 1.63
N GLU A 406 4.78 -28.47 1.16
CA GLU A 406 4.96 -29.78 1.78
C GLU A 406 5.47 -29.66 3.23
N GLN A 407 6.55 -28.92 3.44
CA GLN A 407 7.18 -28.79 4.76
C GLN A 407 6.34 -27.98 5.74
N GLN A 408 5.81 -26.84 5.32
CA GLN A 408 5.04 -25.97 6.20
C GLN A 408 3.65 -26.55 6.50
N PHE A 409 3.06 -27.23 5.52
CA PHE A 409 1.78 -27.90 5.71
C PHE A 409 1.86 -28.86 6.90
N GLN A 410 2.86 -29.71 6.96
CA GLN A 410 3.03 -30.66 8.06
C GLN A 410 3.27 -29.96 9.41
N ALA A 411 4.23 -29.05 9.49
CA ALA A 411 4.57 -28.36 10.73
C ALA A 411 3.40 -27.51 11.27
N SER A 412 2.77 -26.71 10.44
CA SER A 412 1.65 -25.84 10.83
C SER A 412 0.39 -26.63 11.15
N LYS A 413 0.11 -27.70 10.40
CA LYS A 413 -1.00 -28.60 10.65
C LYS A 413 -0.92 -29.22 12.04
N TYR A 414 0.21 -29.85 12.37
CA TYR A 414 0.37 -30.48 13.68
C TYR A 414 0.39 -29.47 14.83
N MET A 415 0.99 -28.31 14.67
CA MET A 415 0.95 -27.25 15.65
C MET A 415 -0.48 -26.77 15.91
N SER A 416 -1.25 -26.54 14.88
CA SER A 416 -2.64 -26.10 14.99
C SER A 416 -3.53 -27.18 15.62
N LEU A 417 -3.38 -28.43 15.21
CA LEU A 417 -4.08 -29.56 15.83
C LEU A 417 -3.75 -29.68 17.33
N TRP A 418 -2.50 -29.49 17.70
CA TRP A 418 -2.09 -29.49 19.10
C TRP A 418 -2.75 -28.33 19.90
N ILE A 419 -2.76 -27.12 19.35
CA ILE A 419 -3.44 -25.96 19.95
C ILE A 419 -4.94 -26.22 20.08
N THR A 420 -5.56 -26.76 19.03
CA THR A 420 -6.99 -27.11 19.04
C THR A 420 -7.31 -28.10 20.15
N GLU A 421 -6.50 -29.14 20.30
CA GLU A 421 -6.69 -30.14 21.34
C GLU A 421 -6.47 -29.57 22.75
N LYS A 422 -5.48 -28.70 22.92
CA LYS A 422 -5.22 -28.00 24.18
C LYS A 422 -6.41 -27.13 24.59
N ASN A 423 -7.04 -26.44 23.63
CA ASN A 423 -8.18 -25.55 23.91
C ASN A 423 -9.49 -26.31 24.24
N LYS A 424 -9.62 -27.59 23.87
CA LYS A 424 -10.74 -28.41 24.28
C LYS A 424 -10.70 -28.79 25.79
N ASN A 425 -9.52 -28.74 26.38
CA ASN A 425 -9.28 -29.15 27.77
C ASN A 425 -9.17 -27.92 28.71
N THR A 426 -9.37 -26.73 28.21
CA THR A 426 -9.52 -25.46 28.95
C THR A 426 -10.94 -24.95 28.87
#